data_f37aa284a4d31659f1597c04c25fec2c
#
_entry.id   f37aa284a4d31659f1597c04c25fec2c
#
_cell.length_a   1.000
_cell.length_b   1.000
_cell.length_c   1.000
_cell.angle_alpha   90.00
_cell.angle_beta   90.00
_cell.angle_gamma   90.00
#
_symmetry.space_group_name_H-M   'P 1'
#
loop_
_entity.id
_entity.type
_entity.pdbx_description
1 polymer ?
#
loop_
_entity_poly.entity_id
_entity_poly.type
_entity_poly.pdbx_seq_one_letter_code
_entity_poly.pdbx_strand_id
1 'polypeptide(L)'
;MKLPMKTLVSLLGWSLISWGQSAPDRAEIRGVTMSGSGCEDSAATVTISPDFKDLSLLFDNHSVEIGNGSPNPKLLTLQKNCRVDVDIAVPRGWQYAFKSVDYRGFAALPASAYGFHRLATMSANSIVPTLREVVHKGPINQDYTFHVESSPTRYV
;
A
#
# COMPACT_ATOMS: atom_id res chain seq x y z
N MET A 1 48.08 -59.13 27.48
CA MET A 1 47.63 -57.81 28.01
C MET A 1 47.37 -56.91 26.81
N LYS A 2 46.06 -56.74 26.39
CA LYS A 2 45.66 -55.97 25.20
C LYS A 2 44.99 -54.66 25.69
N LEU A 3 45.56 -53.50 25.33
CA LEU A 3 44.91 -52.18 25.58
C LEU A 3 43.89 -51.90 24.50
N PRO A 4 42.76 -51.35 24.83
CA PRO A 4 41.82 -50.86 23.81
C PRO A 4 42.14 -49.43 23.37
N MET A 5 42.24 -49.26 22.06
CA MET A 5 42.43 -48.00 21.37
C MET A 5 41.13 -47.19 21.39
N LYS A 6 41.10 -46.07 22.12
CA LYS A 6 39.97 -45.13 22.16
C LYS A 6 40.02 -44.26 20.92
N THR A 7 39.05 -44.47 20.02
CA THR A 7 38.82 -43.60 18.89
C THR A 7 38.17 -42.27 19.35
N LEU A 8 38.89 -41.18 19.21
CA LEU A 8 38.40 -39.83 19.42
C LEU A 8 37.60 -39.41 18.17
N VAL A 9 36.28 -39.37 18.29
CA VAL A 9 35.42 -38.80 17.25
C VAL A 9 35.41 -37.28 17.45
N SER A 10 36.12 -36.55 16.58
CA SER A 10 36.09 -35.08 16.53
C SER A 10 34.81 -34.65 15.83
N LEU A 11 33.83 -34.12 16.58
CA LEU A 11 32.64 -33.47 16.07
C LEU A 11 33.02 -32.05 15.61
N LEU A 12 33.35 -31.91 14.32
CA LEU A 12 33.46 -30.63 13.65
C LEU A 12 32.05 -30.03 13.55
N GLY A 13 31.70 -29.16 14.50
CA GLY A 13 30.49 -28.36 14.45
C GLY A 13 30.57 -27.36 13.29
N TRP A 14 29.81 -27.60 12.25
CA TRP A 14 29.60 -26.60 11.20
C TRP A 14 28.68 -25.51 11.74
N SER A 15 29.30 -24.39 12.13
CA SER A 15 28.55 -23.17 12.44
C SER A 15 27.96 -22.64 11.12
N LEU A 16 26.66 -22.79 10.94
CA LEU A 16 25.94 -22.13 9.86
C LEU A 16 25.96 -20.62 10.16
N ILE A 17 26.86 -19.91 9.52
CA ILE A 17 26.86 -18.45 9.53
C ILE A 17 25.63 -18.03 8.72
N SER A 18 24.55 -17.70 9.41
CA SER A 18 23.38 -17.04 8.83
C SER A 18 23.80 -15.63 8.40
N TRP A 19 23.99 -15.45 7.13
CA TRP A 19 24.21 -14.12 6.53
C TRP A 19 22.86 -13.43 6.53
N GLY A 20 22.55 -12.71 7.59
CA GLY A 20 21.42 -11.82 7.63
C GLY A 20 21.61 -10.76 6.54
N GLN A 21 20.79 -10.78 5.51
CA GLN A 21 20.76 -9.69 4.53
C GLN A 21 20.25 -8.45 5.25
N SER A 22 21.08 -7.43 5.35
CA SER A 22 20.64 -6.11 5.81
C SER A 22 19.62 -5.54 4.80
N ALA A 23 18.64 -4.76 5.30
CA ALA A 23 17.72 -4.05 4.42
C ALA A 23 18.48 -3.24 3.36
N PRO A 24 17.89 -3.02 2.16
CA PRO A 24 18.54 -2.21 1.14
C PRO A 24 18.77 -0.80 1.69
N ASP A 25 19.94 -0.27 1.39
CA ASP A 25 20.34 1.08 1.78
C ASP A 25 19.69 2.16 0.90
N ARG A 26 18.95 1.77 -0.13
CA ARG A 26 18.35 2.68 -1.08
C ARG A 26 17.15 2.10 -1.81
N ALA A 27 16.06 2.88 -1.84
CA ALA A 27 14.96 2.74 -2.80
C ALA A 27 14.69 4.12 -3.40
N GLU A 28 14.22 4.19 -4.63
CA GLU A 28 14.09 5.44 -5.37
C GLU A 28 12.80 5.47 -6.19
N ILE A 29 12.03 6.54 -6.09
CA ILE A 29 10.90 6.79 -6.98
C ILE A 29 11.46 7.35 -8.29
N ARG A 30 11.27 6.62 -9.40
CA ARG A 30 11.71 7.04 -10.74
C ARG A 30 10.65 7.82 -11.48
N GLY A 31 9.40 7.55 -11.21
CA GLY A 31 8.29 8.22 -11.85
C GLY A 31 6.97 7.98 -11.15
N VAL A 32 6.07 8.92 -11.32
CA VAL A 32 4.68 8.84 -10.88
C VAL A 32 3.81 9.29 -12.03
N THR A 33 2.83 8.49 -12.40
CA THR A 33 1.81 8.88 -13.37
C THR A 33 0.43 8.73 -12.76
N MET A 34 -0.47 9.64 -13.11
CA MET A 34 -1.83 9.66 -12.60
C MET A 34 -2.83 9.72 -13.74
N SER A 35 -3.96 9.06 -13.56
CA SER A 35 -5.05 9.06 -14.53
C SER A 35 -6.39 8.78 -13.86
N GLY A 36 -7.47 9.34 -14.42
CA GLY A 36 -8.84 9.16 -13.95
C GLY A 36 -9.51 10.45 -13.56
N SER A 37 -10.83 10.43 -13.50
CA SER A 37 -11.69 11.59 -13.25
C SER A 37 -11.51 12.26 -11.88
N GLY A 38 -10.83 11.62 -10.96
CA GLY A 38 -10.49 12.15 -9.64
C GLY A 38 -9.07 12.71 -9.53
N CYS A 39 -8.29 12.68 -10.63
CA CYS A 39 -6.90 13.15 -10.66
C CYS A 39 -6.65 14.20 -11.74
N GLU A 40 -7.64 14.60 -12.53
CA GLU A 40 -7.43 15.48 -13.70
C GLU A 40 -6.80 16.83 -13.34
N ASP A 41 -7.10 17.33 -12.14
CA ASP A 41 -6.58 18.61 -11.65
C ASP A 41 -5.82 18.46 -10.32
N SER A 42 -5.58 17.24 -9.89
CA SER A 42 -5.01 16.97 -8.56
C SER A 42 -3.58 16.47 -8.68
N ALA A 43 -2.66 17.18 -8.10
CA ALA A 43 -1.37 16.62 -7.77
C ALA A 43 -1.54 15.61 -6.63
N ALA A 44 -0.97 14.42 -6.75
CA ALA A 44 -0.68 13.60 -5.60
C ALA A 44 0.82 13.66 -5.33
N THR A 45 1.18 13.90 -4.09
CA THR A 45 2.56 13.83 -3.65
C THR A 45 2.87 12.40 -3.22
N VAL A 46 3.94 11.83 -3.76
CA VAL A 46 4.41 10.49 -3.41
C VAL A 46 5.76 10.60 -2.73
N THR A 47 5.88 10.02 -1.55
CA THR A 47 7.12 10.01 -0.76
C THR A 47 7.44 8.62 -0.23
N ILE A 48 8.74 8.32 -0.10
CA ILE A 48 9.23 7.12 0.59
C ILE A 48 9.85 7.55 1.91
N SER A 49 9.57 6.80 2.98
CA SER A 49 10.20 7.02 4.29
C SER A 49 11.72 6.81 4.23
N PRO A 50 12.50 7.45 5.14
CA PRO A 50 13.95 7.31 5.17
C PRO A 50 14.46 5.87 5.37
N ASP A 51 13.65 5.01 5.99
CA ASP A 51 13.94 3.59 6.20
C ASP A 51 13.44 2.66 5.08
N PHE A 52 12.87 3.25 4.01
CA PHE A 52 12.36 2.58 2.80
C PHE A 52 11.26 1.55 3.05
N LYS A 53 10.50 1.70 4.16
CA LYS A 53 9.43 0.76 4.51
C LYS A 53 8.05 1.27 4.17
N ASP A 54 7.87 2.59 4.10
CA ASP A 54 6.58 3.21 3.88
C ASP A 54 6.58 4.06 2.62
N LEU A 55 5.55 3.88 1.80
CA LEU A 55 5.21 4.72 0.67
C LEU A 55 3.95 5.50 1.03
N SER A 56 4.03 6.83 1.03
CA SER A 56 2.90 7.71 1.30
C SER A 56 2.43 8.40 0.03
N LEU A 57 1.11 8.39 -0.18
CA LEU A 57 0.44 9.16 -1.21
C LEU A 57 -0.48 10.18 -0.54
N LEU A 58 -0.26 11.45 -0.83
CA LEU A 58 -1.10 12.54 -0.36
C LEU A 58 -1.84 13.14 -1.57
N PHE A 59 -3.16 13.11 -1.53
CA PHE A 59 -4.00 13.71 -2.56
C PHE A 59 -4.46 15.09 -2.11
N ASP A 60 -4.22 16.10 -2.93
CA ASP A 60 -4.61 17.48 -2.61
C ASP A 60 -6.09 17.73 -2.83
N ASN A 61 -6.71 17.08 -3.82
CA ASN A 61 -8.11 17.27 -4.17
C ASN A 61 -8.75 16.00 -4.76
N HIS A 62 -8.86 14.94 -3.96
CA HIS A 62 -9.59 13.74 -4.36
C HIS A 62 -10.92 13.66 -3.61
N SER A 63 -11.91 14.47 -4.04
CA SER A 63 -13.20 14.58 -3.38
C SER A 63 -14.37 14.34 -4.35
N VAL A 64 -15.48 13.88 -3.79
CA VAL A 64 -16.78 13.74 -4.45
C VAL A 64 -17.81 14.53 -3.66
N GLU A 65 -18.43 15.52 -4.29
CA GLU A 65 -19.40 16.40 -3.66
C GLU A 65 -20.65 16.52 -4.53
N ILE A 66 -21.82 16.26 -3.94
CA ILE A 66 -23.12 16.39 -4.59
C ILE A 66 -24.13 17.05 -3.64
N GLY A 67 -25.21 17.59 -4.20
CA GLY A 67 -26.27 18.23 -3.45
C GLY A 67 -26.11 19.75 -3.29
N ASN A 68 -27.02 20.36 -2.55
CA ASN A 68 -27.06 21.82 -2.39
C ASN A 68 -25.76 22.37 -1.81
N GLY A 69 -25.19 23.38 -2.45
CA GLY A 69 -23.95 24.01 -2.05
C GLY A 69 -22.70 23.37 -2.65
N SER A 70 -22.83 22.26 -3.36
CA SER A 70 -21.73 21.62 -4.08
C SER A 70 -21.64 22.09 -5.55
N PRO A 71 -20.54 21.82 -6.25
CA PRO A 71 -20.45 22.01 -7.70
C PRO A 71 -21.49 21.22 -8.51
N ASN A 72 -22.09 20.20 -7.90
CA ASN A 72 -23.02 19.25 -8.54
C ASN A 72 -24.37 19.19 -7.81
N PRO A 73 -25.14 20.30 -7.72
CA PRO A 73 -26.31 20.39 -6.86
C PRO A 73 -27.49 19.54 -7.31
N LYS A 74 -27.52 19.14 -8.58
CA LYS A 74 -28.65 18.38 -9.17
C LYS A 74 -28.34 16.90 -9.33
N LEU A 75 -27.11 16.47 -9.08
CA LEU A 75 -26.75 15.06 -9.20
C LEU A 75 -27.24 14.28 -7.98
N LEU A 76 -27.75 13.09 -8.24
CA LEU A 76 -28.13 12.12 -7.21
C LEU A 76 -26.98 11.14 -6.92
N THR A 77 -26.10 10.95 -7.90
CA THR A 77 -24.93 10.08 -7.78
C THR A 77 -23.75 10.71 -8.52
N LEU A 78 -22.56 10.55 -7.95
CA LEU A 78 -21.31 10.94 -8.57
C LEU A 78 -20.22 9.95 -8.15
N GLN A 79 -19.41 9.54 -9.10
CA GLN A 79 -18.24 8.69 -8.86
C GLN A 79 -17.02 9.31 -9.50
N LYS A 80 -15.91 9.31 -8.78
CA LYS A 80 -14.60 9.65 -9.30
C LYS A 80 -13.63 8.51 -9.05
N ASN A 81 -12.66 8.36 -9.92
CA ASN A 81 -11.57 7.38 -9.78
C ASN A 81 -10.23 8.05 -10.03
N CYS A 82 -9.22 7.58 -9.32
CA CYS A 82 -7.82 7.96 -9.53
C CYS A 82 -6.96 6.71 -9.57
N ARG A 83 -6.19 6.55 -10.61
CA ARG A 83 -5.13 5.55 -10.71
C ARG A 83 -3.80 6.25 -10.57
N VAL A 84 -2.97 5.76 -9.65
CA VAL A 84 -1.61 6.23 -9.45
C VAL A 84 -0.66 5.06 -9.71
N ASP A 85 0.19 5.21 -10.72
CA ASP A 85 1.25 4.26 -11.04
C ASP A 85 2.57 4.84 -10.54
N VAL A 86 3.26 4.11 -9.68
CA VAL A 86 4.54 4.53 -9.08
C VAL A 86 5.63 3.57 -9.53
N ASP A 87 6.64 4.10 -10.22
CA ASP A 87 7.86 3.35 -10.58
C ASP A 87 8.88 3.45 -9.47
N ILE A 88 9.15 2.32 -8.82
CA ILE A 88 10.08 2.21 -7.69
C ILE A 88 11.28 1.36 -8.09
N ALA A 89 12.46 1.96 -8.05
CA ALA A 89 13.71 1.25 -8.22
C ALA A 89 14.24 0.73 -6.89
N VAL A 90 14.60 -0.54 -6.86
CA VAL A 90 15.30 -1.17 -5.74
C VAL A 90 16.64 -1.73 -6.20
N PRO A 91 17.65 -1.88 -5.32
CA PRO A 91 18.96 -2.46 -5.67
C PRO A 91 18.83 -3.88 -6.20
N ARG A 92 19.82 -4.32 -6.98
CA ARG A 92 19.87 -5.68 -7.51
C ARG A 92 19.84 -6.71 -6.38
N GLY A 93 19.04 -7.76 -6.56
CA GLY A 93 18.86 -8.83 -5.58
C GLY A 93 17.80 -8.52 -4.52
N TRP A 94 17.16 -7.35 -4.59
CA TRP A 94 16.05 -6.96 -3.72
C TRP A 94 14.74 -6.92 -4.49
N GLN A 95 13.66 -7.19 -3.75
CA GLN A 95 12.29 -7.11 -4.23
C GLN A 95 11.45 -6.42 -3.16
N TYR A 96 10.34 -5.83 -3.55
CA TYR A 96 9.38 -5.23 -2.63
C TYR A 96 8.01 -5.89 -2.76
N ALA A 97 7.25 -5.81 -1.69
CA ALA A 97 5.84 -6.20 -1.67
C ALA A 97 5.08 -5.25 -0.74
N PHE A 98 3.85 -4.92 -1.10
CA PHE A 98 2.96 -4.21 -0.19
C PHE A 98 2.46 -5.17 0.88
N LYS A 99 2.72 -4.85 2.14
CA LYS A 99 2.24 -5.60 3.28
C LYS A 99 0.86 -5.13 3.71
N SER A 100 0.66 -3.84 3.77
CA SER A 100 -0.60 -3.22 4.17
C SER A 100 -0.75 -1.84 3.55
N VAL A 101 -1.97 -1.34 3.54
CA VAL A 101 -2.30 0.03 3.16
C VAL A 101 -3.24 0.62 4.20
N ASP A 102 -2.88 1.79 4.73
CA ASP A 102 -3.76 2.62 5.53
C ASP A 102 -4.35 3.71 4.65
N TYR A 103 -5.67 3.78 4.61
CA TYR A 103 -6.39 4.82 3.90
C TYR A 103 -7.12 5.72 4.88
N ARG A 104 -6.97 7.04 4.71
CA ARG A 104 -7.62 8.06 5.54
C ARG A 104 -8.41 9.02 4.66
N GLY A 105 -9.55 9.44 5.16
CA GLY A 105 -10.40 10.39 4.48
C GLY A 105 -11.43 10.99 5.42
N PHE A 106 -12.27 11.85 4.87
CA PHE A 106 -13.36 12.50 5.57
C PHE A 106 -14.68 12.19 4.86
N ALA A 107 -15.74 11.96 5.61
CA ALA A 107 -17.07 11.75 5.06
C ALA A 107 -18.11 12.61 5.79
N ALA A 108 -18.87 13.38 5.02
CA ALA A 108 -20.04 14.15 5.47
C ALA A 108 -21.26 13.71 4.67
N LEU A 109 -22.18 12.96 5.29
CA LEU A 109 -23.36 12.39 4.64
C LEU A 109 -24.60 12.66 5.50
N PRO A 110 -25.71 13.18 4.93
CA PRO A 110 -26.99 13.26 5.62
C PRO A 110 -27.60 11.87 5.83
N ALA A 111 -28.64 11.77 6.66
CA ALA A 111 -29.26 10.50 7.07
C ALA A 111 -29.73 9.58 5.93
N SER A 112 -30.12 10.17 4.80
CA SER A 112 -30.61 9.43 3.62
C SER A 112 -29.53 9.10 2.59
N ALA A 113 -28.28 9.53 2.83
CA ALA A 113 -27.19 9.35 1.88
C ALA A 113 -26.26 8.19 2.27
N TYR A 114 -25.61 7.65 1.28
CA TYR A 114 -24.50 6.72 1.46
C TYR A 114 -23.39 7.04 0.48
N GLY A 115 -22.16 6.71 0.87
CA GLY A 115 -20.98 6.78 0.03
C GLY A 115 -20.20 5.49 0.12
N PHE A 116 -19.41 5.19 -0.88
CA PHE A 116 -18.49 4.07 -0.81
C PHE A 116 -17.09 4.48 -1.28
N HIS A 117 -16.12 3.82 -0.71
CA HIS A 117 -14.72 3.94 -1.05
C HIS A 117 -14.21 2.60 -1.51
N ARG A 118 -13.53 2.57 -2.63
CA ARG A 118 -12.89 1.35 -3.15
C ARG A 118 -11.42 1.61 -3.36
N LEU A 119 -10.59 0.83 -2.68
CA LEU A 119 -9.15 0.83 -2.86
C LEU A 119 -8.74 -0.46 -3.56
N ALA A 120 -7.96 -0.34 -4.62
CA ALA A 120 -7.30 -1.46 -5.28
C ALA A 120 -5.80 -1.21 -5.33
N THR A 121 -5.01 -2.16 -4.86
CA THR A 121 -3.55 -2.12 -4.97
C THR A 121 -3.06 -3.26 -5.84
N MET A 122 -2.12 -2.96 -6.73
CA MET A 122 -1.51 -3.94 -7.62
C MET A 122 0.01 -3.73 -7.62
N SER A 123 0.76 -4.82 -7.61
CA SER A 123 2.18 -4.78 -7.97
C SER A 123 2.37 -5.20 -9.44
N ALA A 124 3.49 -4.86 -10.05
CA ALA A 124 3.76 -5.12 -11.47
C ALA A 124 3.58 -6.59 -11.89
N ASN A 125 3.80 -7.53 -10.97
CA ASN A 125 3.69 -8.97 -11.22
C ASN A 125 2.40 -9.58 -10.63
N SER A 126 1.46 -8.77 -10.14
CA SER A 126 0.19 -9.27 -9.59
C SER A 126 -0.89 -9.23 -10.66
N ILE A 127 -1.48 -10.38 -10.96
CA ILE A 127 -2.61 -10.51 -11.88
C ILE A 127 -3.93 -10.12 -11.20
N VAL A 128 -3.97 -10.19 -9.86
CA VAL A 128 -5.17 -9.92 -9.06
C VAL A 128 -4.89 -8.76 -8.11
N PRO A 129 -5.65 -7.67 -8.21
CA PRO A 129 -5.54 -6.57 -7.26
C PRO A 129 -6.05 -7.00 -5.88
N THR A 130 -5.42 -6.50 -4.82
CA THR A 130 -6.06 -6.50 -3.51
C THR A 130 -7.13 -5.44 -3.51
N LEU A 131 -8.39 -5.85 -3.38
CA LEU A 131 -9.55 -4.96 -3.42
C LEU A 131 -10.18 -4.84 -2.04
N ARG A 132 -10.42 -3.61 -1.58
CA ARG A 132 -11.20 -3.32 -0.38
C ARG A 132 -12.25 -2.26 -0.69
N GLU A 133 -13.47 -2.52 -0.24
CA GLU A 133 -14.57 -1.56 -0.30
C GLU A 133 -15.06 -1.26 1.12
N VAL A 134 -15.31 0.00 1.40
CA VAL A 134 -15.91 0.49 2.64
C VAL A 134 -17.11 1.34 2.30
N VAL A 135 -18.25 1.05 2.92
CA VAL A 135 -19.50 1.77 2.75
C VAL A 135 -19.74 2.65 3.98
N HIS A 136 -19.96 3.93 3.72
CA HIS A 136 -20.35 4.92 4.71
C HIS A 136 -21.84 5.20 4.59
N LYS A 137 -22.57 5.12 5.70
CA LYS A 137 -24.01 5.46 5.75
C LYS A 137 -24.19 6.70 6.62
N GLY A 138 -24.98 7.63 6.13
CA GLY A 138 -25.38 8.80 6.92
C GLY A 138 -26.36 8.46 8.06
N PRO A 139 -26.49 9.35 9.07
CA PRO A 139 -25.78 10.62 9.16
C PRO A 139 -24.37 10.46 9.71
N ILE A 140 -23.37 10.98 9.03
CA ILE A 140 -21.98 11.06 9.51
C ILE A 140 -21.34 12.40 9.10
N ASN A 141 -20.39 12.87 9.91
CA ASN A 141 -19.57 14.05 9.65
C ASN A 141 -18.25 13.89 10.41
N GLN A 142 -17.35 13.07 9.85
CA GLN A 142 -16.14 12.68 10.56
C GLN A 142 -15.04 12.15 9.65
N ASP A 143 -13.83 12.16 10.16
CA ASP A 143 -12.71 11.44 9.57
C ASP A 143 -12.90 9.93 9.70
N TYR A 144 -12.37 9.20 8.74
CA TYR A 144 -12.32 7.75 8.78
C TYR A 144 -10.93 7.24 8.39
N THR A 145 -10.59 6.11 8.95
CA THR A 145 -9.40 5.34 8.58
C THR A 145 -9.78 3.88 8.41
N PHE A 146 -9.26 3.23 7.39
CA PHE A 146 -9.35 1.79 7.29
C PHE A 146 -8.01 1.19 6.88
N HIS A 147 -7.73 0.02 7.43
CA HIS A 147 -6.54 -0.76 7.22
C HIS A 147 -6.83 -1.95 6.31
N VAL A 148 -5.97 -2.19 5.34
CA VAL A 148 -6.03 -3.33 4.44
C VAL A 148 -4.72 -4.07 4.49
N GLU A 149 -4.74 -5.31 4.95
CA GLU A 149 -3.59 -6.19 4.80
C GLU A 149 -3.61 -6.85 3.42
N SER A 150 -2.49 -6.83 2.75
CA SER A 150 -2.30 -7.62 1.55
C SER A 150 -1.71 -8.97 1.94
N SER A 151 -2.22 -10.04 1.37
CA SER A 151 -1.55 -11.35 1.51
C SER A 151 -0.22 -11.29 0.78
N PRO A 152 0.94 -11.37 1.47
CA PRO A 152 2.25 -11.16 0.87
C PRO A 152 2.69 -12.39 0.07
N THR A 153 1.96 -12.73 -0.98
CA THR A 153 2.26 -13.95 -1.75
C THR A 153 3.15 -13.70 -2.96
N ARG A 154 3.47 -12.43 -3.30
CA ARG A 154 4.33 -12.15 -4.46
C ARG A 154 5.17 -10.90 -4.24
N TYR A 155 6.48 -11.11 -4.29
CA TYR A 155 7.48 -10.05 -4.41
C TYR A 155 7.63 -9.65 -5.88
N VAL A 156 7.98 -8.41 -6.12
CA VAL A 156 8.27 -7.84 -7.44
C VAL A 156 9.77 -7.62 -7.59
#